data_b3e4d61b2e79cc7219bc2932e61b1603
#
_entry.id   b3e4d61b2e79cc7219bc2932e61b1603
#
_cell.length_a   1.000
_cell.length_b   1.000
_cell.length_c   1.000
_cell.angle_alpha   90.00
_cell.angle_beta   90.00
_cell.angle_gamma   90.00
#
_symmetry.space_group_name_H-M   'P 1'
#
loop_
_entity.id
_entity.type
_entity.pdbx_description
1 polymer ?
#
loop_
_entity_poly.entity_id
_entity_poly.type
_entity_poly.pdbx_seq_one_letter_code
_entity_poly.pdbx_strand_id
1 'polypeptide(L)'
;MQKSERVNFGSKIGAVLAAAGSAVGLGNIWRFPYETGNHGGAAFILVYLACVFMLGMPIMIAEFTVGRHSKASTGRAYKVLAPGTHWKWLGYLGVLAGFLILGYYSVVAGWTLEYILEAGMNGFADKKPEDFVVAFQSFSKDPVRPLIWLVIFLLATHFVIVKGVKDGIEKSSKVLMPVLFVLIVVLVGCSLSLPNAEKGLEFLLKPDFSKVNGDVFLGAMGQAFFSLSLGMGCLSTYASYFGKETKLGNTALSVGVIDTFVAVLAGLIIFPAAFSVGIQPDAGPSLIFITLPNVFQQAFSGVPILAYIFSVMFYVLLALAALTSTISLHEVVTAFLHEEFNLTRGRAARLVTFGCIIIGVISSLSLGVMQKYTLFDKGLFDLLDFVTAKIMLPLGGLLVCIFVGWYLKRSVSYEELTNGGKLKAGLFNLYIFLLRYVAPVAIILIFIKELGLI
;
A
#
# COMPACT_ATOMS: atom_id res chain seq x y z
N MET A 1 -36.49 -4.70 7.20
CA MET A 1 -35.45 -4.68 6.16
C MET A 1 -34.78 -6.06 6.19
N GLN A 2 -34.93 -6.89 5.15
CA GLN A 2 -34.23 -8.15 5.02
C GLN A 2 -32.73 -7.84 5.03
N LYS A 3 -31.99 -8.44 5.98
CA LYS A 3 -30.52 -8.50 5.92
C LYS A 3 -30.17 -9.29 4.65
N SER A 4 -29.85 -8.62 3.56
CA SER A 4 -29.22 -9.32 2.44
C SER A 4 -27.94 -9.94 3.00
N GLU A 5 -27.79 -11.25 2.89
CA GLU A 5 -26.57 -11.91 3.32
C GLU A 5 -25.40 -11.30 2.57
N ARG A 6 -24.42 -10.77 3.32
CA ARG A 6 -23.22 -10.15 2.73
C ARG A 6 -22.42 -11.24 2.00
N VAL A 7 -22.05 -10.95 0.78
CA VAL A 7 -21.21 -11.84 -0.03
C VAL A 7 -19.89 -12.07 0.69
N ASN A 8 -19.52 -13.34 0.93
CA ASN A 8 -18.23 -13.71 1.51
C ASN A 8 -17.23 -14.05 0.40
N PHE A 9 -15.92 -13.96 0.70
CA PHE A 9 -14.89 -14.60 -0.13
C PHE A 9 -15.18 -16.08 -0.30
N GLY A 10 -14.92 -16.62 -1.48
CA GLY A 10 -15.17 -18.01 -1.81
C GLY A 10 -14.16 -18.98 -1.17
N SER A 11 -12.97 -18.48 -0.77
CA SER A 11 -11.92 -19.31 -0.18
C SER A 11 -11.08 -18.54 0.84
N LYS A 12 -10.50 -19.27 1.81
CA LYS A 12 -9.56 -18.71 2.80
C LYS A 12 -8.31 -18.10 2.12
N ILE A 13 -7.76 -18.79 1.12
CA ILE A 13 -6.60 -18.32 0.37
C ILE A 13 -6.94 -17.02 -0.37
N GLY A 14 -8.13 -16.95 -1.01
CA GLY A 14 -8.58 -15.73 -1.68
C GLY A 14 -8.71 -14.55 -0.72
N ALA A 15 -9.24 -14.76 0.48
CA ALA A 15 -9.32 -13.72 1.51
C ALA A 15 -7.93 -13.22 1.95
N VAL A 16 -6.97 -14.13 2.16
CA VAL A 16 -5.58 -13.79 2.52
C VAL A 16 -4.90 -13.04 1.37
N LEU A 17 -5.01 -13.54 0.12
CA LEU A 17 -4.38 -12.89 -1.04
C LEU A 17 -5.00 -11.53 -1.36
N ALA A 18 -6.31 -11.35 -1.15
CA ALA A 18 -6.93 -10.04 -1.30
C ALA A 18 -6.43 -9.05 -0.25
N ALA A 19 -6.36 -9.46 1.02
CA ALA A 19 -5.84 -8.62 2.11
C ALA A 19 -4.34 -8.34 1.95
N ALA A 20 -3.54 -9.33 1.55
CA ALA A 20 -2.12 -9.15 1.25
C ALA A 20 -1.91 -8.24 0.02
N GLY A 21 -2.72 -8.38 -1.04
CA GLY A 21 -2.67 -7.50 -2.20
C GLY A 21 -3.09 -6.06 -1.90
N SER A 22 -3.83 -5.82 -0.82
CA SER A 22 -4.08 -4.46 -0.32
C SER A 22 -2.84 -3.84 0.34
N ALA A 23 -2.04 -4.65 1.03
CA ALA A 23 -0.80 -4.21 1.67
C ALA A 23 0.34 -4.08 0.64
N VAL A 24 0.53 -5.10 -0.19
CA VAL A 24 1.57 -5.11 -1.23
C VAL A 24 1.25 -4.08 -2.31
N GLY A 25 2.06 -3.04 -2.41
CA GLY A 25 1.88 -1.93 -3.34
C GLY A 25 3.19 -1.27 -3.74
N LEU A 26 3.08 -0.08 -4.33
CA LEU A 26 4.26 0.73 -4.68
C LEU A 26 5.10 1.08 -3.45
N GLY A 27 4.49 1.18 -2.26
CA GLY A 27 5.20 1.44 -1.01
C GLY A 27 6.29 0.43 -0.66
N ASN A 28 6.09 -0.85 -1.02
CA ASN A 28 7.08 -1.91 -0.83
C ASN A 28 8.27 -1.79 -1.80
N ILE A 29 8.03 -1.22 -2.99
CA ILE A 29 9.02 -1.20 -4.07
C ILE A 29 9.79 0.13 -4.13
N TRP A 30 9.21 1.24 -3.65
CA TRP A 30 9.94 2.50 -3.64
C TRP A 30 10.25 3.03 -2.22
N ARG A 31 9.19 3.11 -1.36
CA ARG A 31 9.35 3.75 -0.04
C ARG A 31 10.20 2.88 0.89
N PHE A 32 9.96 1.58 0.92
CA PHE A 32 10.75 0.68 1.76
C PHE A 32 12.24 0.66 1.39
N PRO A 33 12.66 0.52 0.11
CA PRO A 33 14.07 0.65 -0.24
C PRO A 33 14.65 2.02 0.11
N TYR A 34 13.91 3.11 -0.11
CA TYR A 34 14.34 4.44 0.28
C TYR A 34 14.58 4.56 1.79
N GLU A 35 13.61 4.17 2.60
CA GLU A 35 13.73 4.18 4.06
C GLU A 35 14.89 3.28 4.52
N THR A 36 15.05 2.10 3.92
CA THR A 36 16.14 1.17 4.19
C THR A 36 17.49 1.78 3.84
N GLY A 37 17.59 2.46 2.70
CA GLY A 37 18.80 3.15 2.24
C GLY A 37 19.25 4.24 3.21
N ASN A 38 18.33 5.09 3.66
CA ASN A 38 18.61 6.22 4.54
C ASN A 38 18.86 5.83 6.01
N HIS A 39 18.36 4.67 6.44
CA HIS A 39 18.34 4.30 7.84
C HIS A 39 19.24 3.10 8.16
N GLY A 40 20.27 2.82 7.35
CA GLY A 40 21.33 1.88 7.69
C GLY A 40 21.06 0.41 7.33
N GLY A 41 20.24 0.16 6.31
CA GLY A 41 20.11 -1.16 5.68
C GLY A 41 19.50 -2.22 6.58
N ALA A 42 20.22 -3.31 6.82
CA ALA A 42 19.76 -4.47 7.60
C ALA A 42 19.27 -4.11 9.01
N ALA A 43 19.89 -3.14 9.68
CA ALA A 43 19.48 -2.73 11.02
C ALA A 43 18.07 -2.10 11.00
N PHE A 44 17.78 -1.25 10.01
CA PHE A 44 16.43 -0.73 9.79
C PHE A 44 15.41 -1.85 9.54
N ILE A 45 15.76 -2.85 8.71
CA ILE A 45 14.87 -3.98 8.41
C ILE A 45 14.49 -4.74 9.69
N LEU A 46 15.43 -4.98 10.60
CA LEU A 46 15.13 -5.63 11.88
C LEU A 46 14.18 -4.81 12.76
N VAL A 47 14.40 -3.49 12.84
CA VAL A 47 13.50 -2.58 13.57
C VAL A 47 12.11 -2.54 12.90
N TYR A 48 12.07 -2.49 11.56
CA TYR A 48 10.83 -2.54 10.79
C TYR A 48 10.04 -3.83 11.04
N LEU A 49 10.70 -4.98 11.05
CA LEU A 49 10.07 -6.27 11.41
C LEU A 49 9.44 -6.20 12.80
N ALA A 50 10.18 -5.70 13.79
CA ALA A 50 9.63 -5.53 15.14
C ALA A 50 8.38 -4.63 15.13
N CYS A 51 8.40 -3.52 14.36
CA CYS A 51 7.25 -2.62 14.22
C CYS A 51 6.06 -3.30 13.53
N VAL A 52 6.27 -4.10 12.48
CA VAL A 52 5.21 -4.86 11.81
C VAL A 52 4.51 -5.78 12.82
N PHE A 53 5.28 -6.50 13.65
CA PHE A 53 4.70 -7.45 14.63
C PHE A 53 4.08 -6.74 15.84
N MET A 54 4.72 -5.70 16.38
CA MET A 54 4.29 -5.05 17.63
C MET A 54 3.22 -3.98 17.42
N LEU A 55 3.19 -3.32 16.26
CA LEU A 55 2.24 -2.26 15.94
C LEU A 55 1.29 -2.67 14.81
N GLY A 56 1.85 -3.09 13.68
CA GLY A 56 1.08 -3.40 12.48
C GLY A 56 0.05 -4.50 12.70
N MET A 57 0.48 -5.65 13.20
CA MET A 57 -0.41 -6.78 13.41
C MET A 57 -1.55 -6.51 14.41
N PRO A 58 -1.33 -5.91 15.59
CA PRO A 58 -2.42 -5.57 16.50
C PRO A 58 -3.47 -4.64 15.87
N ILE A 59 -3.05 -3.62 15.13
CA ILE A 59 -3.97 -2.69 14.46
C ILE A 59 -4.73 -3.42 13.34
N MET A 60 -4.05 -4.25 12.55
CA MET A 60 -4.67 -5.07 11.49
C MET A 60 -5.74 -6.01 12.06
N ILE A 61 -5.45 -6.70 13.17
CA ILE A 61 -6.41 -7.56 13.86
C ILE A 61 -7.60 -6.74 14.38
N ALA A 62 -7.37 -5.52 14.87
CA ALA A 62 -8.43 -4.62 15.30
C ALA A 62 -9.34 -4.23 14.12
N GLU A 63 -8.79 -3.85 12.96
CA GLU A 63 -9.57 -3.58 11.76
C GLU A 63 -10.33 -4.82 11.27
N PHE A 64 -9.69 -6.01 11.29
CA PHE A 64 -10.36 -7.26 10.95
C PHE A 64 -11.52 -7.56 11.90
N THR A 65 -11.34 -7.31 13.19
CA THR A 65 -12.40 -7.47 14.20
C THR A 65 -13.59 -6.56 13.89
N VAL A 66 -13.33 -5.27 13.62
CA VAL A 66 -14.37 -4.29 13.26
C VAL A 66 -15.13 -4.72 12.01
N GLY A 67 -14.42 -5.07 10.94
CA GLY A 67 -15.04 -5.46 9.67
C GLY A 67 -15.85 -6.76 9.79
N ARG A 68 -15.26 -7.82 10.35
CA ARG A 68 -15.91 -9.12 10.42
C ARG A 68 -17.10 -9.13 11.39
N HIS A 69 -16.98 -8.47 12.53
CA HIS A 69 -18.06 -8.41 13.52
C HIS A 69 -19.24 -7.57 13.03
N SER A 70 -18.98 -6.42 12.41
CA SER A 70 -20.04 -5.55 11.89
C SER A 70 -20.74 -6.10 10.65
N LYS A 71 -20.05 -6.94 9.85
CA LYS A 71 -20.51 -7.37 8.52
C LYS A 71 -20.94 -6.19 7.63
N ALA A 72 -20.23 -5.07 7.76
CA ALA A 72 -20.49 -3.83 7.04
C ALA A 72 -19.19 -3.23 6.48
N SER A 73 -19.31 -2.42 5.42
CA SER A 73 -18.18 -1.61 4.93
C SER A 73 -17.64 -0.71 6.04
N THR A 74 -16.38 -0.31 5.92
CA THR A 74 -15.74 0.58 6.92
C THR A 74 -16.61 1.79 7.27
N GLY A 75 -17.20 2.45 6.30
CA GLY A 75 -18.05 3.63 6.53
C GLY A 75 -19.26 3.36 7.41
N ARG A 76 -19.81 2.14 7.39
CA ARG A 76 -20.95 1.73 8.22
C ARG A 76 -20.59 0.95 9.45
N ALA A 77 -19.42 0.32 9.49
CA ALA A 77 -19.03 -0.60 10.56
C ALA A 77 -19.15 0.02 11.95
N TYR A 78 -18.63 1.22 12.12
CA TYR A 78 -18.67 1.91 13.42
C TYR A 78 -20.08 2.37 13.81
N LYS A 79 -20.94 2.72 12.84
CA LYS A 79 -22.36 3.03 13.08
C LYS A 79 -23.12 1.80 13.56
N VAL A 80 -22.76 0.61 13.05
CA VAL A 80 -23.36 -0.68 13.44
C VAL A 80 -22.88 -1.10 14.84
N LEU A 81 -21.58 -0.94 15.14
CA LEU A 81 -20.98 -1.37 16.40
C LEU A 81 -21.22 -0.38 17.56
N ALA A 82 -21.45 0.88 17.27
CA ALA A 82 -21.65 1.96 18.24
C ALA A 82 -22.80 2.89 17.79
N PRO A 83 -24.04 2.39 17.77
CA PRO A 83 -25.18 3.18 17.29
C PRO A 83 -25.44 4.41 18.18
N GLY A 84 -25.81 5.52 17.54
CA GLY A 84 -26.09 6.77 18.24
C GLY A 84 -24.86 7.56 18.70
N THR A 85 -23.65 7.10 18.43
CA THR A 85 -22.41 7.75 18.85
C THR A 85 -21.69 8.48 17.71
N HIS A 86 -20.68 9.27 18.07
CA HIS A 86 -19.81 9.95 17.09
C HIS A 86 -18.81 9.03 16.37
N TRP A 87 -18.68 7.76 16.77
CA TRP A 87 -17.75 6.82 16.15
C TRP A 87 -18.00 6.59 14.65
N LYS A 88 -19.18 6.88 14.14
CA LYS A 88 -19.47 6.87 12.71
C LYS A 88 -18.48 7.71 11.87
N TRP A 89 -17.93 8.79 12.45
CA TRP A 89 -16.99 9.67 11.77
C TRP A 89 -15.65 8.99 11.48
N LEU A 90 -15.25 8.01 12.30
CA LEU A 90 -14.06 7.19 12.03
C LEU A 90 -14.24 6.38 10.73
N GLY A 91 -15.42 5.80 10.52
CA GLY A 91 -15.72 5.12 9.27
C GLY A 91 -15.68 6.04 8.05
N TYR A 92 -16.26 7.23 8.18
CA TYR A 92 -16.24 8.23 7.10
C TYR A 92 -14.84 8.77 6.82
N LEU A 93 -14.01 8.94 7.87
CA LEU A 93 -12.59 9.31 7.72
C LEU A 93 -11.84 8.27 6.86
N GLY A 94 -12.00 6.97 7.14
CA GLY A 94 -11.39 5.91 6.35
C GLY A 94 -11.86 5.90 4.89
N VAL A 95 -13.17 6.08 4.65
CA VAL A 95 -13.73 6.15 3.29
C VAL A 95 -13.17 7.36 2.53
N LEU A 96 -13.13 8.53 3.18
CA LEU A 96 -12.60 9.76 2.57
C LEU A 96 -11.10 9.62 2.27
N ALA A 97 -10.32 9.08 3.21
CA ALA A 97 -8.90 8.81 2.98
C ALA A 97 -8.69 7.87 1.78
N GLY A 98 -9.41 6.74 1.73
CA GLY A 98 -9.35 5.82 0.60
C GLY A 98 -9.72 6.44 -0.73
N PHE A 99 -10.72 7.33 -0.75
CA PHE A 99 -11.15 8.04 -1.96
C PHE A 99 -10.10 9.04 -2.46
N LEU A 100 -9.54 9.85 -1.55
CA LEU A 100 -8.52 10.83 -1.91
C LEU A 100 -7.23 10.14 -2.37
N ILE A 101 -6.79 9.10 -1.61
CA ILE A 101 -5.60 8.32 -1.99
C ILE A 101 -5.80 7.69 -3.37
N LEU A 102 -6.92 7.03 -3.62
CA LEU A 102 -7.20 6.41 -4.92
C LEU A 102 -7.08 7.43 -6.06
N GLY A 103 -7.56 8.66 -5.86
CA GLY A 103 -7.50 9.72 -6.86
C GLY A 103 -6.08 10.07 -7.26
N TYR A 104 -5.23 10.51 -6.33
CA TYR A 104 -3.87 10.91 -6.69
C TYR A 104 -2.91 9.73 -6.92
N TYR A 105 -3.07 8.62 -6.19
CA TYR A 105 -2.27 7.42 -6.39
C TYR A 105 -2.43 6.83 -7.80
N SER A 106 -3.63 6.92 -8.38
CA SER A 106 -3.89 6.46 -9.74
C SER A 106 -3.12 7.22 -10.81
N VAL A 107 -2.65 8.46 -10.53
CA VAL A 107 -1.75 9.19 -11.42
C VAL A 107 -0.41 8.45 -11.52
N VAL A 108 0.20 8.13 -10.38
CA VAL A 108 1.49 7.41 -10.33
C VAL A 108 1.34 5.97 -10.83
N ALA A 109 0.21 5.33 -10.51
CA ALA A 109 -0.11 4.01 -11.05
C ALA A 109 -0.22 4.04 -12.59
N GLY A 110 -0.80 5.09 -13.15
CA GLY A 110 -0.84 5.32 -14.60
C GLY A 110 0.56 5.47 -15.21
N TRP A 111 1.50 6.13 -14.53
CA TRP A 111 2.88 6.25 -15.01
C TRP A 111 3.57 4.91 -15.20
N THR A 112 3.21 3.89 -14.42
CA THR A 112 3.77 2.54 -14.62
C THR A 112 3.42 1.97 -15.99
N LEU A 113 2.24 2.27 -16.54
CA LEU A 113 1.82 1.85 -17.88
C LEU A 113 2.61 2.56 -18.99
N GLU A 114 2.86 3.86 -18.81
CA GLU A 114 3.76 4.60 -19.72
C GLU A 114 5.13 3.94 -19.77
N TYR A 115 5.69 3.62 -18.60
CA TYR A 115 7.02 3.02 -18.51
C TYR A 115 7.08 1.55 -18.98
N ILE A 116 5.97 0.81 -18.94
CA ILE A 116 5.85 -0.48 -19.65
C ILE A 116 5.96 -0.26 -21.16
N LEU A 117 5.28 0.76 -21.69
CA LEU A 117 5.34 1.07 -23.11
C LEU A 117 6.74 1.54 -23.53
N GLU A 118 7.34 2.49 -22.79
CA GLU A 118 8.71 2.97 -23.04
C GLU A 118 9.73 1.83 -22.99
N ALA A 119 9.67 0.98 -21.96
CA ALA A 119 10.51 -0.20 -21.86
C ALA A 119 10.27 -1.18 -23.03
N GLY A 120 8.99 -1.43 -23.37
CA GLY A 120 8.59 -2.33 -24.46
C GLY A 120 9.05 -1.86 -25.84
N MET A 121 9.17 -0.55 -26.05
CA MET A 121 9.73 0.05 -27.28
C MET A 121 11.26 0.20 -27.23
N ASN A 122 11.92 -0.36 -26.21
CA ASN A 122 13.35 -0.16 -25.94
C ASN A 122 13.77 1.31 -25.80
N GLY A 123 12.85 2.15 -25.32
CA GLY A 123 13.05 3.60 -25.22
C GLY A 123 14.06 4.04 -24.18
N PHE A 124 14.61 3.13 -23.37
CA PHE A 124 15.68 3.41 -22.40
C PHE A 124 17.08 3.19 -22.97
N ALA A 125 17.21 2.51 -24.13
CA ALA A 125 18.51 2.25 -24.75
C ALA A 125 19.22 3.55 -25.09
N ASP A 126 20.54 3.54 -24.94
CA ASP A 126 21.46 4.63 -25.30
C ASP A 126 21.19 5.99 -24.61
N LYS A 127 20.27 6.03 -23.61
CA LYS A 127 20.01 7.24 -22.81
C LYS A 127 21.13 7.47 -21.80
N LYS A 128 21.54 8.73 -21.67
CA LYS A 128 22.42 9.21 -20.60
C LYS A 128 21.61 9.46 -19.32
N PRO A 129 22.26 9.51 -18.14
CA PRO A 129 21.54 9.77 -16.88
C PRO A 129 20.65 11.03 -16.90
N GLU A 130 21.11 12.11 -17.55
CA GLU A 130 20.36 13.35 -17.66
C GLU A 130 19.08 13.20 -18.50
N ASP A 131 19.11 12.32 -19.51
CA ASP A 131 17.96 12.10 -20.41
C ASP A 131 16.78 11.47 -19.67
N PHE A 132 17.03 10.64 -18.65
CA PHE A 132 15.96 10.07 -17.81
C PHE A 132 15.25 11.14 -16.99
N VAL A 133 15.99 12.13 -16.46
CA VAL A 133 15.43 13.28 -15.75
C VAL A 133 14.54 14.11 -16.68
N VAL A 134 15.06 14.45 -17.85
CA VAL A 134 14.33 15.23 -18.86
C VAL A 134 13.09 14.48 -19.34
N ALA A 135 13.22 13.18 -19.64
CA ALA A 135 12.11 12.34 -20.10
C ALA A 135 10.99 12.28 -19.05
N PHE A 136 11.33 12.05 -17.79
CA PHE A 136 10.35 11.99 -16.71
C PHE A 136 9.67 13.34 -16.46
N GLN A 137 10.44 14.45 -16.44
CA GLN A 137 9.88 15.78 -16.27
C GLN A 137 8.98 16.19 -17.44
N SER A 138 9.39 15.87 -18.67
CA SER A 138 8.58 16.12 -19.87
C SER A 138 7.26 15.33 -19.81
N PHE A 139 7.31 14.06 -19.45
CA PHE A 139 6.13 13.22 -19.32
C PHE A 139 5.23 13.66 -18.16
N SER A 140 5.77 13.79 -16.94
CA SER A 140 4.97 14.06 -15.73
C SER A 140 4.29 15.42 -15.74
N LYS A 141 4.86 16.40 -16.48
CA LYS A 141 4.30 17.75 -16.65
C LYS A 141 3.42 17.90 -17.88
N ASP A 142 3.39 16.90 -18.76
CA ASP A 142 2.53 16.92 -19.96
C ASP A 142 1.05 16.94 -19.54
N PRO A 143 0.23 17.82 -20.12
CA PRO A 143 -1.18 17.96 -19.70
C PRO A 143 -2.09 16.83 -20.21
N VAL A 144 -1.62 15.94 -21.09
CA VAL A 144 -2.46 14.93 -21.75
C VAL A 144 -1.97 13.49 -21.51
N ARG A 145 -0.69 13.22 -21.73
CA ARG A 145 -0.15 11.84 -21.64
C ARG A 145 -0.40 11.17 -20.31
N PRO A 146 -0.11 11.77 -19.13
CA PRO A 146 -0.39 11.16 -17.84
C PRO A 146 -1.88 10.93 -17.59
N LEU A 147 -2.77 11.80 -18.15
CA LEU A 147 -4.22 11.64 -18.00
C LEU A 147 -4.78 10.44 -18.77
N ILE A 148 -4.24 10.14 -19.93
CA ILE A 148 -4.62 8.95 -20.70
C ILE A 148 -4.34 7.70 -19.86
N TRP A 149 -3.14 7.59 -19.29
CA TRP A 149 -2.74 6.45 -18.48
C TRP A 149 -3.50 6.36 -17.14
N LEU A 150 -3.77 7.50 -16.51
CA LEU A 150 -4.64 7.60 -15.34
C LEU A 150 -6.02 6.97 -15.62
N VAL A 151 -6.65 7.35 -16.73
CA VAL A 151 -7.98 6.85 -17.09
C VAL A 151 -7.93 5.37 -17.42
N ILE A 152 -6.94 4.91 -18.17
CA ILE A 152 -6.77 3.49 -18.50
C ILE A 152 -6.60 2.67 -17.22
N PHE A 153 -5.76 3.12 -16.29
CA PHE A 153 -5.50 2.42 -15.03
C PHE A 153 -6.75 2.36 -14.13
N LEU A 154 -7.46 3.47 -14.00
CA LEU A 154 -8.72 3.52 -13.24
C LEU A 154 -9.82 2.66 -13.89
N LEU A 155 -9.89 2.58 -15.21
CA LEU A 155 -10.81 1.69 -15.90
C LEU A 155 -10.46 0.21 -15.64
N ALA A 156 -9.18 -0.16 -15.65
CA ALA A 156 -8.75 -1.52 -15.31
C ALA A 156 -9.19 -1.89 -13.88
N THR A 157 -8.97 -0.99 -12.91
CA THR A 157 -9.46 -1.14 -11.53
C THR A 157 -11.00 -1.25 -11.49
N HIS A 158 -11.71 -0.37 -12.18
CA HIS A 158 -13.17 -0.35 -12.27
C HIS A 158 -13.75 -1.69 -12.75
N PHE A 159 -13.19 -2.26 -13.81
CA PHE A 159 -13.68 -3.54 -14.35
C PHE A 159 -13.54 -4.70 -13.36
N VAL A 160 -12.51 -4.70 -12.53
CA VAL A 160 -12.37 -5.68 -11.45
C VAL A 160 -13.46 -5.47 -10.40
N ILE A 161 -13.68 -4.23 -9.97
CA ILE A 161 -14.65 -3.90 -8.91
C ILE A 161 -16.08 -4.21 -9.31
N VAL A 162 -16.49 -3.90 -10.53
CA VAL A 162 -17.86 -4.15 -11.01
C VAL A 162 -18.21 -5.63 -11.00
N LYS A 163 -17.25 -6.52 -11.27
CA LYS A 163 -17.43 -7.98 -11.21
C LYS A 163 -17.71 -8.51 -9.79
N GLY A 164 -17.53 -7.71 -8.76
CA GLY A 164 -17.84 -8.06 -7.38
C GLY A 164 -16.71 -8.70 -6.61
N VAL A 165 -17.02 -9.20 -5.40
CA VAL A 165 -16.01 -9.68 -4.46
C VAL A 165 -15.39 -11.00 -4.93
N LYS A 166 -16.20 -12.00 -5.31
CA LYS A 166 -15.70 -13.33 -5.73
C LYS A 166 -15.08 -13.32 -7.11
N ASP A 167 -15.83 -12.84 -8.11
CA ASP A 167 -15.44 -12.93 -9.52
C ASP A 167 -14.51 -11.78 -9.94
N GLY A 168 -14.49 -10.69 -9.21
CA GLY A 168 -13.60 -9.56 -9.41
C GLY A 168 -12.41 -9.63 -8.46
N ILE A 169 -12.57 -9.19 -7.22
CA ILE A 169 -11.46 -8.98 -6.27
C ILE A 169 -10.70 -10.28 -5.98
N GLU A 170 -11.41 -11.33 -5.53
CA GLU A 170 -10.77 -12.60 -5.16
C GLU A 170 -10.09 -13.27 -6.35
N LYS A 171 -10.78 -13.35 -7.49
CA LYS A 171 -10.23 -13.97 -8.69
C LYS A 171 -9.01 -13.21 -9.21
N SER A 172 -9.06 -11.89 -9.22
CA SER A 172 -7.92 -11.06 -9.62
C SER A 172 -6.75 -11.25 -8.65
N SER A 173 -6.97 -11.20 -7.34
CA SER A 173 -5.90 -11.40 -6.34
C SER A 173 -5.24 -12.78 -6.46
N LYS A 174 -6.02 -13.83 -6.75
CA LYS A 174 -5.50 -15.20 -6.98
C LYS A 174 -4.61 -15.33 -8.21
N VAL A 175 -4.73 -14.43 -9.19
CA VAL A 175 -3.89 -14.40 -10.39
C VAL A 175 -2.74 -13.40 -10.22
N LEU A 176 -3.05 -12.16 -9.82
CA LEU A 176 -2.08 -11.08 -9.76
C LEU A 176 -0.98 -11.33 -8.73
N MET A 177 -1.33 -11.83 -7.53
CA MET A 177 -0.35 -12.06 -6.48
C MET A 177 0.68 -13.15 -6.83
N PRO A 178 0.31 -14.36 -7.30
CA PRO A 178 1.31 -15.33 -7.76
C PRO A 178 2.17 -14.83 -8.94
N VAL A 179 1.59 -14.10 -9.91
CA VAL A 179 2.35 -13.51 -11.01
C VAL A 179 3.37 -12.51 -10.49
N LEU A 180 2.96 -11.62 -9.57
CA LEU A 180 3.84 -10.68 -8.88
C LEU A 180 5.00 -11.41 -8.18
N PHE A 181 4.72 -12.50 -7.44
CA PHE A 181 5.75 -13.28 -6.77
C PHE A 181 6.74 -13.93 -7.76
N VAL A 182 6.27 -14.47 -8.87
CA VAL A 182 7.16 -15.05 -9.89
C VAL A 182 8.04 -13.96 -10.49
N LEU A 183 7.47 -12.82 -10.86
CA LEU A 183 8.23 -11.69 -11.42
C LEU A 183 9.30 -11.19 -10.46
N ILE A 184 8.96 -10.98 -9.18
CA ILE A 184 9.91 -10.46 -8.19
C ILE A 184 11.07 -11.45 -7.95
N VAL A 185 10.79 -12.75 -7.89
CA VAL A 185 11.83 -13.79 -7.71
C VAL A 185 12.76 -13.84 -8.92
N VAL A 186 12.24 -13.77 -10.15
CA VAL A 186 13.07 -13.73 -11.35
C VAL A 186 13.95 -12.48 -11.39
N LEU A 187 13.38 -11.31 -11.08
CA LEU A 187 14.11 -10.04 -11.01
C LEU A 187 15.20 -10.05 -9.95
N VAL A 188 14.95 -10.64 -8.77
CA VAL A 188 15.97 -10.85 -7.74
C VAL A 188 17.11 -11.71 -8.28
N GLY A 189 16.80 -12.85 -8.92
CA GLY A 189 17.83 -13.71 -9.54
C GLY A 189 18.71 -12.96 -10.53
N CYS A 190 18.09 -12.15 -11.41
CA CYS A 190 18.81 -11.31 -12.35
C CYS A 190 19.68 -10.25 -11.65
N SER A 191 19.15 -9.56 -10.64
CA SER A 191 19.90 -8.53 -9.91
C SER A 191 21.10 -9.11 -9.14
N LEU A 192 20.93 -10.29 -8.54
CA LEU A 192 22.00 -10.98 -7.81
C LEU A 192 23.09 -11.55 -8.73
N SER A 193 22.85 -11.70 -10.02
CA SER A 193 23.84 -12.12 -11.00
C SER A 193 24.77 -10.99 -11.48
N LEU A 194 24.53 -9.74 -11.06
CA LEU A 194 25.32 -8.59 -11.45
C LEU A 194 26.70 -8.57 -10.79
N PRO A 195 27.72 -7.98 -11.42
CA PRO A 195 29.00 -7.73 -10.78
C PRO A 195 28.84 -6.86 -9.52
N ASN A 196 29.57 -7.18 -8.43
CA ASN A 196 29.49 -6.48 -7.14
C ASN A 196 28.10 -6.50 -6.45
N ALA A 197 27.17 -7.38 -6.85
CA ALA A 197 25.87 -7.55 -6.18
C ALA A 197 26.01 -7.85 -4.68
N GLU A 198 27.11 -8.47 -4.27
CA GLU A 198 27.46 -8.77 -2.88
C GLU A 198 27.43 -7.55 -1.97
N LYS A 199 27.79 -6.35 -2.45
CA LYS A 199 27.73 -5.11 -1.66
C LYS A 199 26.29 -4.76 -1.28
N GLY A 200 25.34 -4.95 -2.21
CA GLY A 200 23.92 -4.75 -1.95
C GLY A 200 23.35 -5.81 -1.00
N LEU A 201 23.80 -7.07 -1.14
CA LEU A 201 23.46 -8.14 -0.20
C LEU A 201 24.02 -7.87 1.20
N GLU A 202 25.28 -7.48 1.32
CA GLU A 202 25.90 -7.14 2.60
C GLU A 202 25.13 -5.99 3.28
N PHE A 203 24.78 -4.96 2.54
CA PHE A 203 23.98 -3.83 3.03
C PHE A 203 22.62 -4.25 3.58
N LEU A 204 21.95 -5.21 2.92
CA LEU A 204 20.62 -5.68 3.31
C LEU A 204 20.61 -6.75 4.40
N LEU A 205 21.73 -7.51 4.56
CA LEU A 205 21.76 -8.69 5.43
C LEU A 205 22.70 -8.54 6.63
N LYS A 206 23.64 -7.57 6.59
CA LYS A 206 24.61 -7.35 7.69
C LYS A 206 24.19 -6.11 8.49
N PRO A 207 23.58 -6.30 9.67
CA PRO A 207 23.10 -5.17 10.46
C PRO A 207 24.23 -4.40 11.10
N ASP A 208 24.20 -3.08 10.96
CA ASP A 208 25.05 -2.14 11.66
C ASP A 208 24.23 -1.38 12.70
N PHE A 209 24.23 -1.88 13.93
CA PHE A 209 23.44 -1.27 15.01
C PHE A 209 23.99 0.07 15.48
N SER A 210 25.21 0.48 15.08
CA SER A 210 25.74 1.80 15.40
C SER A 210 24.97 2.93 14.71
N LYS A 211 24.25 2.60 13.64
CA LYS A 211 23.39 3.54 12.88
C LYS A 211 21.97 3.66 13.43
N VAL A 212 21.59 2.81 14.39
CA VAL A 212 20.23 2.82 14.96
C VAL A 212 20.09 3.98 15.94
N ASN A 213 19.22 4.89 15.63
CA ASN A 213 18.85 6.08 16.41
C ASN A 213 17.33 6.27 16.45
N GLY A 214 16.85 7.36 17.05
CA GLY A 214 15.42 7.67 17.12
C GLY A 214 14.75 7.76 15.75
N ASP A 215 15.45 8.30 14.74
CA ASP A 215 14.92 8.45 13.39
C ASP A 215 14.69 7.11 12.70
N VAL A 216 15.59 6.13 12.93
CA VAL A 216 15.42 4.75 12.42
C VAL A 216 14.16 4.12 12.98
N PHE A 217 13.88 4.27 14.29
CA PHE A 217 12.66 3.76 14.90
C PHE A 217 11.41 4.45 14.34
N LEU A 218 11.42 5.77 14.23
CA LEU A 218 10.28 6.53 13.72
C LEU A 218 10.03 6.24 12.23
N GLY A 219 11.10 6.15 11.42
CA GLY A 219 11.01 5.74 10.02
C GLY A 219 10.43 4.33 9.86
N ALA A 220 10.93 3.37 10.66
CA ALA A 220 10.46 1.99 10.62
C ALA A 220 9.00 1.85 11.08
N MET A 221 8.57 2.57 12.12
CA MET A 221 7.17 2.62 12.55
C MET A 221 6.28 3.22 11.46
N GLY A 222 6.68 4.35 10.87
CA GLY A 222 5.95 5.00 9.79
C GLY A 222 5.83 4.09 8.55
N GLN A 223 6.92 3.43 8.19
CA GLN A 223 6.93 2.47 7.08
C GLN A 223 6.01 1.27 7.34
N ALA A 224 6.05 0.68 8.54
CA ALA A 224 5.18 -0.44 8.90
C ALA A 224 3.69 -0.05 8.86
N PHE A 225 3.37 1.14 9.34
CA PHE A 225 2.01 1.67 9.31
C PHE A 225 1.49 1.88 7.88
N PHE A 226 2.32 2.50 7.03
CA PHE A 226 1.98 2.79 5.64
C PHE A 226 1.87 1.51 4.79
N SER A 227 2.87 0.61 4.90
CA SER A 227 2.95 -0.62 4.09
C SER A 227 1.75 -1.53 4.31
N LEU A 228 1.30 -1.69 5.54
CA LEU A 228 0.17 -2.55 5.89
C LEU A 228 -1.21 -1.92 5.62
N SER A 229 -1.28 -0.76 4.99
CA SER A 229 -2.54 -0.06 4.64
C SER A 229 -3.46 0.18 5.85
N LEU A 230 -2.89 0.54 7.01
CA LEU A 230 -3.62 0.75 8.25
C LEU A 230 -4.33 2.13 8.28
N GLY A 231 -5.49 2.19 8.91
CA GLY A 231 -6.23 3.44 9.14
C GLY A 231 -7.09 3.93 7.96
N MET A 232 -6.97 3.32 6.78
CA MET A 232 -7.72 3.70 5.57
C MET A 232 -8.97 2.83 5.31
N GLY A 233 -9.26 1.88 6.19
CA GLY A 233 -10.46 1.07 6.11
C GLY A 233 -10.46 -0.06 5.07
N CYS A 234 -9.38 -0.28 4.33
CA CYS A 234 -9.26 -1.38 3.38
C CYS A 234 -9.39 -2.73 4.08
N LEU A 235 -8.64 -2.92 5.15
CA LEU A 235 -8.61 -4.18 5.88
C LEU A 235 -9.94 -4.47 6.57
N SER A 236 -10.60 -3.47 7.16
CA SER A 236 -11.91 -3.66 7.77
C SER A 236 -13.00 -3.90 6.71
N THR A 237 -12.94 -3.24 5.55
CA THR A 237 -13.87 -3.55 4.43
C THR A 237 -13.69 -4.98 3.94
N TYR A 238 -12.47 -5.45 3.73
CA TYR A 238 -12.21 -6.83 3.31
C TYR A 238 -12.59 -7.84 4.39
N ALA A 239 -12.31 -7.54 5.65
CA ALA A 239 -12.71 -8.42 6.77
C ALA A 239 -14.22 -8.57 6.89
N SER A 240 -15.01 -7.60 6.43
CA SER A 240 -16.47 -7.74 6.40
C SER A 240 -16.95 -8.84 5.44
N TYR A 241 -16.11 -9.28 4.51
CA TYR A 241 -16.33 -10.41 3.61
C TYR A 241 -15.74 -11.74 4.13
N PHE A 242 -15.07 -11.73 5.30
CA PHE A 242 -14.52 -12.95 5.88
C PHE A 242 -15.64 -13.87 6.42
N GLY A 243 -15.51 -15.16 6.14
CA GLY A 243 -16.31 -16.20 6.77
C GLY A 243 -15.92 -16.40 8.25
N LYS A 244 -16.79 -17.07 9.01
CA LYS A 244 -16.55 -17.38 10.42
C LYS A 244 -15.34 -18.30 10.64
N GLU A 245 -14.98 -19.10 9.62
CA GLU A 245 -13.83 -20.03 9.66
C GLU A 245 -12.48 -19.32 9.40
N THR A 246 -12.46 -18.06 8.98
CA THR A 246 -11.23 -17.29 8.78
C THR A 246 -10.58 -16.97 10.12
N LYS A 247 -9.33 -17.40 10.30
CA LYS A 247 -8.57 -17.18 11.54
C LYS A 247 -7.89 -15.80 11.48
N LEU A 248 -8.42 -14.78 12.18
CA LEU A 248 -7.95 -13.40 12.07
C LEU A 248 -6.46 -13.25 12.37
N GLY A 249 -5.97 -13.85 13.46
CA GLY A 249 -4.55 -13.77 13.82
C GLY A 249 -3.63 -14.39 12.76
N ASN A 250 -4.01 -15.57 12.22
CA ASN A 250 -3.23 -16.20 11.15
C ASN A 250 -3.27 -15.40 9.86
N THR A 251 -4.43 -14.79 9.53
CA THR A 251 -4.56 -13.94 8.36
C THR A 251 -3.69 -12.69 8.50
N ALA A 252 -3.70 -12.03 9.66
CA ALA A 252 -2.84 -10.88 9.93
C ALA A 252 -1.36 -11.25 9.82
N LEU A 253 -0.96 -12.39 10.41
CA LEU A 253 0.41 -12.90 10.28
C LEU A 253 0.79 -13.15 8.82
N SER A 254 -0.09 -13.83 8.06
CA SER A 254 0.18 -14.10 6.64
C SER A 254 0.32 -12.81 5.83
N VAL A 255 -0.55 -11.82 6.06
CA VAL A 255 -0.47 -10.51 5.38
C VAL A 255 0.83 -9.81 5.73
N GLY A 256 1.19 -9.70 7.02
CA GLY A 256 2.42 -9.06 7.46
C GLY A 256 3.68 -9.74 6.91
N VAL A 257 3.71 -11.09 6.89
CA VAL A 257 4.82 -11.86 6.32
C VAL A 257 4.92 -11.65 4.81
N ILE A 258 3.81 -11.73 4.08
CA ILE A 258 3.79 -11.54 2.62
C ILE A 258 4.24 -10.12 2.26
N ASP A 259 3.70 -9.11 2.93
CA ASP A 259 4.05 -7.71 2.71
C ASP A 259 5.54 -7.45 2.94
N THR A 260 6.06 -7.87 4.09
CA THR A 260 7.49 -7.74 4.43
C THR A 260 8.38 -8.51 3.47
N PHE A 261 7.98 -9.72 3.08
CA PHE A 261 8.75 -10.54 2.14
C PHE A 261 8.87 -9.85 0.78
N VAL A 262 7.78 -9.29 0.26
CA VAL A 262 7.82 -8.50 -0.98
C VAL A 262 8.70 -7.27 -0.84
N ALA A 263 8.62 -6.54 0.28
CA ALA A 263 9.45 -5.36 0.53
C ALA A 263 10.95 -5.71 0.55
N VAL A 264 11.34 -6.78 1.23
CA VAL A 264 12.74 -7.24 1.28
C VAL A 264 13.21 -7.72 -0.11
N LEU A 265 12.37 -8.46 -0.85
CA LEU A 265 12.69 -8.87 -2.22
C LEU A 265 12.85 -7.66 -3.15
N ALA A 266 12.04 -6.61 -3.00
CA ALA A 266 12.23 -5.36 -3.74
C ALA A 266 13.58 -4.71 -3.42
N GLY A 267 13.99 -4.71 -2.16
CA GLY A 267 15.36 -4.32 -1.75
C GLY A 267 16.44 -5.14 -2.45
N LEU A 268 16.24 -6.47 -2.55
CA LEU A 268 17.16 -7.37 -3.25
C LEU A 268 17.20 -7.18 -4.79
N ILE A 269 16.20 -6.55 -5.37
CA ILE A 269 16.26 -6.09 -6.76
C ILE A 269 17.06 -4.80 -6.86
N ILE A 270 16.79 -3.83 -5.98
CA ILE A 270 17.22 -2.44 -6.13
C ILE A 270 18.66 -2.24 -5.65
N PHE A 271 19.01 -2.71 -4.44
CA PHE A 271 20.34 -2.43 -3.87
C PHE A 271 21.49 -3.11 -4.60
N PRO A 272 21.43 -4.42 -4.97
CA PRO A 272 22.47 -5.03 -5.76
C PRO A 272 22.65 -4.36 -7.12
N ALA A 273 21.56 -4.00 -7.81
CA ALA A 273 21.61 -3.31 -9.09
C ALA A 273 22.21 -1.91 -8.95
N ALA A 274 21.75 -1.09 -8.00
CA ALA A 274 22.23 0.26 -7.78
C ALA A 274 23.71 0.29 -7.40
N PHE A 275 24.13 -0.56 -6.46
CA PHE A 275 25.52 -0.59 -5.99
C PHE A 275 26.48 -1.19 -7.03
N SER A 276 26.01 -2.04 -7.95
CA SER A 276 26.80 -2.55 -9.06
C SER A 276 27.34 -1.43 -9.96
N VAL A 277 26.61 -0.32 -10.04
CA VAL A 277 26.93 0.87 -10.87
C VAL A 277 27.28 2.10 -10.02
N GLY A 278 27.38 1.96 -8.70
CA GLY A 278 27.80 3.05 -7.80
C GLY A 278 26.74 4.14 -7.59
N ILE A 279 25.46 3.86 -7.88
CA ILE A 279 24.35 4.80 -7.71
C ILE A 279 23.68 4.58 -6.35
N GLN A 280 23.40 5.67 -5.63
CA GLN A 280 22.59 5.63 -4.41
C GLN A 280 21.11 5.73 -4.75
N PRO A 281 20.21 4.91 -4.13
CA PRO A 281 18.79 5.01 -4.35
C PRO A 281 18.22 6.32 -3.79
N ASP A 282 17.58 7.12 -4.66
CA ASP A 282 16.91 8.38 -4.31
C ASP A 282 15.51 8.14 -3.73
N ALA A 283 14.90 9.24 -3.23
CA ALA A 283 13.57 9.23 -2.66
C ALA A 283 12.44 9.32 -3.68
N GLY A 284 11.30 8.71 -3.34
CA GLY A 284 10.02 8.93 -3.99
C GLY A 284 9.93 8.43 -5.43
N PRO A 285 9.06 9.04 -6.26
CA PRO A 285 8.87 8.64 -7.64
C PRO A 285 10.13 8.72 -8.50
N SER A 286 11.08 9.60 -8.17
CA SER A 286 12.36 9.71 -8.86
C SER A 286 13.14 8.40 -8.83
N LEU A 287 13.08 7.65 -7.75
CA LEU A 287 13.73 6.34 -7.65
C LEU A 287 13.28 5.42 -8.78
N ILE A 288 11.98 5.24 -8.97
CA ILE A 288 11.46 4.24 -9.92
C ILE A 288 11.38 4.75 -11.36
N PHE A 289 11.26 6.04 -11.58
CA PHE A 289 11.06 6.59 -12.92
C PHE A 289 12.28 7.30 -13.51
N ILE A 290 13.29 7.62 -12.70
CA ILE A 290 14.55 8.25 -13.13
C ILE A 290 15.72 7.33 -12.83
N THR A 291 15.92 6.99 -11.54
CA THR A 291 17.13 6.31 -11.08
C THR A 291 17.18 4.84 -11.56
N LEU A 292 16.12 4.07 -11.35
CA LEU A 292 16.14 2.65 -11.69
C LEU A 292 16.22 2.35 -13.19
N PRO A 293 15.54 3.04 -14.12
CA PRO A 293 15.78 2.82 -15.55
C PRO A 293 17.23 3.04 -15.93
N ASN A 294 17.86 4.09 -15.40
CA ASN A 294 19.29 4.36 -15.61
C ASN A 294 20.18 3.23 -15.01
N VAL A 295 19.89 2.81 -13.78
CA VAL A 295 20.60 1.69 -13.13
C VAL A 295 20.51 0.43 -13.98
N PHE A 296 19.33 0.07 -14.49
CA PHE A 296 19.15 -1.14 -15.28
C PHE A 296 19.92 -1.10 -16.60
N GLN A 297 19.93 0.06 -17.28
CA GLN A 297 20.71 0.22 -18.52
C GLN A 297 22.21 0.10 -18.26
N GLN A 298 22.72 0.68 -17.18
CA GLN A 298 24.14 0.59 -16.83
C GLN A 298 24.54 -0.79 -16.32
N ALA A 299 23.74 -1.39 -15.42
CA ALA A 299 24.02 -2.67 -14.80
C ALA A 299 24.07 -3.82 -15.82
N PHE A 300 23.17 -3.78 -16.81
CA PHE A 300 23.09 -4.81 -17.87
C PHE A 300 23.71 -4.34 -19.21
N SER A 301 24.56 -3.31 -19.22
CA SER A 301 25.17 -2.75 -20.44
C SER A 301 25.94 -3.79 -21.26
N GLY A 302 26.51 -4.82 -20.62
CA GLY A 302 27.17 -5.94 -21.30
C GLY A 302 26.22 -6.89 -22.03
N VAL A 303 24.92 -6.89 -21.72
CA VAL A 303 23.90 -7.76 -22.32
C VAL A 303 22.60 -6.95 -22.49
N PRO A 304 22.49 -6.10 -23.53
CA PRO A 304 21.36 -5.16 -23.71
C PRO A 304 19.98 -5.80 -23.69
N ILE A 305 19.86 -7.05 -24.18
CA ILE A 305 18.61 -7.80 -24.13
C ILE A 305 18.12 -8.06 -22.69
N LEU A 306 19.05 -8.24 -21.75
CA LEU A 306 18.67 -8.38 -20.33
C LEU A 306 18.20 -7.06 -19.75
N ALA A 307 18.84 -5.93 -20.10
CA ALA A 307 18.37 -4.59 -19.70
C ALA A 307 16.92 -4.35 -20.15
N TYR A 308 16.63 -4.69 -21.40
CA TYR A 308 15.29 -4.61 -21.98
C TYR A 308 14.27 -5.48 -21.23
N ILE A 309 14.54 -6.79 -21.13
CA ILE A 309 13.62 -7.74 -20.48
C ILE A 309 13.41 -7.38 -19.03
N PHE A 310 14.49 -7.05 -18.30
CA PHE A 310 14.43 -6.67 -16.89
C PHE A 310 13.57 -5.42 -16.68
N SER A 311 13.75 -4.39 -17.51
CA SER A 311 12.99 -3.16 -17.43
C SER A 311 11.49 -3.41 -17.66
N VAL A 312 11.13 -4.17 -18.72
CA VAL A 312 9.72 -4.52 -18.97
C VAL A 312 9.12 -5.29 -17.79
N MET A 313 9.80 -6.33 -17.31
CA MET A 313 9.33 -7.14 -16.18
C MET A 313 9.17 -6.29 -14.89
N PHE A 314 10.10 -5.36 -14.64
CA PHE A 314 10.06 -4.49 -13.48
C PHE A 314 8.83 -3.56 -13.51
N TYR A 315 8.57 -2.89 -14.64
CA TYR A 315 7.40 -2.00 -14.73
C TYR A 315 6.07 -2.77 -14.78
N VAL A 316 6.04 -3.98 -15.33
CA VAL A 316 4.88 -4.88 -15.19
C VAL A 316 4.66 -5.24 -13.72
N LEU A 317 5.71 -5.59 -12.97
CA LEU A 317 5.64 -5.85 -11.52
C LEU A 317 5.04 -4.64 -10.78
N LEU A 318 5.51 -3.42 -11.08
CA LEU A 318 4.98 -2.18 -10.49
C LEU A 318 3.50 -1.98 -10.78
N ALA A 319 3.09 -2.16 -12.03
CA ALA A 319 1.70 -2.01 -12.44
C ALA A 319 0.78 -3.02 -11.73
N LEU A 320 1.22 -4.27 -11.56
CA LEU A 320 0.47 -5.30 -10.82
C LEU A 320 0.35 -4.94 -9.33
N ALA A 321 1.43 -4.50 -8.70
CA ALA A 321 1.41 -4.05 -7.30
C ALA A 321 0.52 -2.82 -7.10
N ALA A 322 0.55 -1.85 -8.02
CA ALA A 322 -0.35 -0.71 -7.99
C ALA A 322 -1.81 -1.11 -8.17
N LEU A 323 -2.10 -2.07 -9.09
CA LEU A 323 -3.45 -2.51 -9.38
C LEU A 323 -4.10 -3.21 -8.18
N THR A 324 -3.38 -4.06 -7.45
CA THR A 324 -3.92 -4.71 -6.25
C THR A 324 -4.29 -3.70 -5.17
N SER A 325 -3.50 -2.65 -4.98
CA SER A 325 -3.77 -1.57 -4.04
C SER A 325 -4.94 -0.68 -4.48
N THR A 326 -5.03 -0.30 -5.77
CA THR A 326 -6.16 0.49 -6.27
C THR A 326 -7.48 -0.25 -6.20
N ILE A 327 -7.50 -1.58 -6.41
CA ILE A 327 -8.68 -2.43 -6.23
C ILE A 327 -9.19 -2.32 -4.78
N SER A 328 -8.31 -2.40 -3.79
CA SER A 328 -8.71 -2.33 -2.38
C SER A 328 -9.24 -0.95 -1.97
N LEU A 329 -8.57 0.12 -2.38
CA LEU A 329 -9.02 1.49 -2.15
C LEU A 329 -10.38 1.78 -2.81
N HIS A 330 -10.55 1.34 -4.05
CA HIS A 330 -11.81 1.49 -4.78
C HIS A 330 -12.96 0.74 -4.12
N GLU A 331 -12.69 -0.47 -3.60
CA GLU A 331 -13.70 -1.28 -2.90
C GLU A 331 -14.19 -0.61 -1.62
N VAL A 332 -13.32 0.03 -0.84
CA VAL A 332 -13.71 0.76 0.39
C VAL A 332 -14.84 1.76 0.08
N VAL A 333 -14.65 2.58 -0.94
CA VAL A 333 -15.57 3.64 -1.31
C VAL A 333 -16.82 3.06 -2.00
N THR A 334 -16.62 2.08 -2.89
CA THR A 334 -17.74 1.43 -3.61
C THR A 334 -18.65 0.69 -2.64
N ALA A 335 -18.10 -0.08 -1.71
CA ALA A 335 -18.90 -0.80 -0.72
C ALA A 335 -19.68 0.18 0.18
N PHE A 336 -19.07 1.29 0.59
CA PHE A 336 -19.74 2.33 1.36
C PHE A 336 -20.91 2.95 0.59
N LEU A 337 -20.68 3.41 -0.65
CA LEU A 337 -21.75 4.00 -1.46
C LEU A 337 -22.87 3.00 -1.75
N HIS A 338 -22.53 1.76 -2.02
CA HIS A 338 -23.49 0.69 -2.23
C HIS A 338 -24.39 0.47 -0.99
N GLU A 339 -23.80 0.42 0.21
CA GLU A 339 -24.52 0.11 1.44
C GLU A 339 -25.23 1.31 2.06
N GLU A 340 -24.62 2.51 2.08
CA GLU A 340 -25.20 3.68 2.73
C GLU A 340 -26.30 4.32 1.91
N PHE A 341 -26.15 4.36 0.56
CA PHE A 341 -27.08 5.00 -0.35
C PHE A 341 -27.96 4.01 -1.13
N ASN A 342 -27.87 2.70 -0.84
CA ASN A 342 -28.62 1.64 -1.53
C ASN A 342 -28.44 1.66 -3.06
N LEU A 343 -27.27 2.09 -3.54
CA LEU A 343 -26.94 2.10 -4.96
C LEU A 343 -26.60 0.68 -5.44
N THR A 344 -26.90 0.37 -6.70
CA THR A 344 -26.34 -0.86 -7.28
C THR A 344 -24.82 -0.77 -7.32
N ARG A 345 -24.11 -1.90 -7.15
CA ARG A 345 -22.66 -1.94 -7.16
C ARG A 345 -22.04 -1.26 -8.39
N GLY A 346 -22.61 -1.48 -9.58
CA GLY A 346 -22.14 -0.83 -10.80
C GLY A 346 -22.33 0.69 -10.81
N ARG A 347 -23.42 1.21 -10.21
CA ARG A 347 -23.61 2.67 -10.06
C ARG A 347 -22.62 3.25 -9.06
N ALA A 348 -22.45 2.60 -7.91
CA ALA A 348 -21.48 3.02 -6.91
C ALA A 348 -20.07 3.05 -7.50
N ALA A 349 -19.64 1.99 -8.18
CA ALA A 349 -18.32 1.93 -8.81
C ALA A 349 -18.11 3.02 -9.87
N ARG A 350 -19.10 3.32 -10.71
CA ARG A 350 -19.00 4.42 -11.69
C ARG A 350 -18.82 5.78 -11.03
N LEU A 351 -19.57 6.07 -9.96
CA LEU A 351 -19.43 7.32 -9.20
C LEU A 351 -18.04 7.47 -8.60
N VAL A 352 -17.51 6.39 -8.00
CA VAL A 352 -16.14 6.39 -7.44
C VAL A 352 -15.12 6.63 -8.53
N THR A 353 -15.18 5.86 -9.63
CA THR A 353 -14.25 6.01 -10.76
C THR A 353 -14.27 7.42 -11.32
N PHE A 354 -15.45 7.99 -11.55
CA PHE A 354 -15.60 9.35 -12.08
C PHE A 354 -15.03 10.39 -11.11
N GLY A 355 -15.35 10.29 -9.82
CA GLY A 355 -14.78 11.18 -8.80
C GLY A 355 -13.25 11.07 -8.69
N CYS A 356 -12.70 9.86 -8.78
CA CYS A 356 -11.26 9.64 -8.77
C CYS A 356 -10.58 10.16 -10.05
N ILE A 357 -11.24 10.09 -11.21
CA ILE A 357 -10.72 10.73 -12.44
C ILE A 357 -10.62 12.24 -12.21
N ILE A 358 -11.62 12.90 -11.64
CA ILE A 358 -11.56 14.36 -11.38
C ILE A 358 -10.40 14.69 -10.46
N ILE A 359 -10.26 13.99 -9.31
CA ILE A 359 -9.15 14.21 -8.38
C ILE A 359 -7.81 13.95 -9.06
N GLY A 360 -7.69 12.86 -9.81
CA GLY A 360 -6.48 12.49 -10.53
C GLY A 360 -6.09 13.49 -11.61
N VAL A 361 -7.07 14.00 -12.38
CA VAL A 361 -6.83 15.06 -13.39
C VAL A 361 -6.25 16.30 -12.73
N ILE A 362 -6.89 16.81 -11.66
CA ILE A 362 -6.41 18.02 -10.98
C ILE A 362 -5.04 17.76 -10.33
N SER A 363 -4.83 16.58 -9.73
CA SER A 363 -3.56 16.17 -9.16
C SER A 363 -2.45 16.09 -10.21
N SER A 364 -2.72 15.47 -11.37
CA SER A 364 -1.74 15.38 -12.46
C SER A 364 -1.40 16.76 -13.02
N LEU A 365 -2.38 17.60 -13.29
CA LEU A 365 -2.18 18.97 -13.79
C LEU A 365 -1.42 19.85 -12.78
N SER A 366 -1.51 19.58 -11.48
CA SER A 366 -0.77 20.33 -10.45
C SER A 366 0.75 20.11 -10.52
N LEU A 367 1.21 19.05 -11.18
CA LEU A 367 2.64 18.79 -11.41
C LEU A 367 3.21 19.56 -12.60
N GLY A 368 2.33 20.04 -13.49
CA GLY A 368 2.69 20.74 -14.74
C GLY A 368 2.03 22.12 -14.87
N VAL A 369 0.99 22.21 -15.69
CA VAL A 369 0.36 23.50 -16.07
C VAL A 369 -0.25 24.26 -14.88
N MET A 370 -0.59 23.59 -13.81
CA MET A 370 -1.13 24.17 -12.58
C MET A 370 -0.09 24.30 -11.46
N GLN A 371 1.19 24.06 -11.71
CA GLN A 371 2.27 24.07 -10.70
C GLN A 371 2.37 25.39 -9.90
N LYS A 372 1.97 26.51 -10.50
CA LYS A 372 1.94 27.83 -9.82
C LYS A 372 0.82 27.97 -8.78
N TYR A 373 -0.20 27.13 -8.82
CA TYR A 373 -1.30 27.17 -7.87
C TYR A 373 -0.99 26.24 -6.69
N THR A 374 -0.45 26.83 -5.64
CA THR A 374 -0.10 26.13 -4.41
C THR A 374 -1.00 26.53 -3.26
N LEU A 375 -1.21 25.62 -2.32
CA LEU A 375 -1.85 25.88 -1.05
C LEU A 375 -0.93 25.38 0.07
N PHE A 376 -0.57 26.23 1.03
CA PHE A 376 0.48 25.95 2.03
C PHE A 376 1.81 25.53 1.39
N ASP A 377 2.23 26.22 0.34
CA ASP A 377 3.46 25.96 -0.45
C ASP A 377 3.52 24.56 -1.10
N LYS A 378 2.38 23.86 -1.21
CA LYS A 378 2.27 22.54 -1.83
C LYS A 378 1.34 22.58 -3.04
N GLY A 379 1.72 21.91 -4.13
CA GLY A 379 0.81 21.58 -5.22
C GLY A 379 -0.31 20.64 -4.72
N LEU A 380 -1.39 20.50 -5.48
CA LEU A 380 -2.53 19.69 -5.01
C LEU A 380 -2.14 18.22 -4.84
N PHE A 381 -1.30 17.67 -5.70
CA PHE A 381 -0.79 16.30 -5.55
C PHE A 381 -0.09 16.11 -4.19
N ASP A 382 0.89 16.96 -3.88
CA ASP A 382 1.65 16.89 -2.63
C ASP A 382 0.79 17.20 -1.41
N LEU A 383 -0.20 18.09 -1.56
CA LEU A 383 -1.15 18.42 -0.49
C LEU A 383 -2.04 17.22 -0.15
N LEU A 384 -2.56 16.52 -1.16
CA LEU A 384 -3.38 15.32 -0.95
C LEU A 384 -2.58 14.20 -0.31
N ASP A 385 -1.35 13.97 -0.78
CA ASP A 385 -0.44 13.00 -0.16
C ASP A 385 -0.16 13.38 1.30
N PHE A 386 0.21 14.63 1.57
CA PHE A 386 0.46 15.11 2.93
C PHE A 386 -0.76 14.91 3.85
N VAL A 387 -1.94 15.38 3.44
CA VAL A 387 -3.15 15.29 4.26
C VAL A 387 -3.56 13.84 4.51
N THR A 388 -3.50 13.00 3.49
CA THR A 388 -3.91 11.60 3.65
C THR A 388 -2.86 10.80 4.40
N ALA A 389 -1.62 10.76 3.92
CA ALA A 389 -0.58 9.88 4.48
C ALA A 389 -0.07 10.35 5.85
N LYS A 390 0.06 11.67 6.06
CA LYS A 390 0.65 12.21 7.30
C LYS A 390 -0.38 12.62 8.36
N ILE A 391 -1.66 12.81 7.99
CA ILE A 391 -2.71 13.21 8.93
C ILE A 391 -3.79 12.15 9.05
N MET A 392 -4.49 11.85 7.93
CA MET A 392 -5.71 11.02 8.00
C MET A 392 -5.41 9.57 8.37
N LEU A 393 -4.36 8.95 7.82
CA LEU A 393 -4.01 7.56 8.12
C LEU A 393 -3.57 7.38 9.58
N PRO A 394 -2.61 8.16 10.13
CA PRO A 394 -2.24 8.03 11.55
C PRO A 394 -3.43 8.31 12.49
N LEU A 395 -4.23 9.34 12.20
CA LEU A 395 -5.44 9.64 12.97
C LEU A 395 -6.45 8.49 12.92
N GLY A 396 -6.68 7.91 11.72
CA GLY A 396 -7.54 6.75 11.55
C GLY A 396 -7.08 5.55 12.37
N GLY A 397 -5.79 5.20 12.28
CA GLY A 397 -5.21 4.10 13.05
C GLY A 397 -5.25 4.32 14.56
N LEU A 398 -4.97 5.55 15.02
CA LEU A 398 -5.10 5.92 16.44
C LEU A 398 -6.54 5.73 16.93
N LEU A 399 -7.51 6.22 16.17
CA LEU A 399 -8.92 6.09 16.52
C LEU A 399 -9.40 4.63 16.47
N VAL A 400 -8.89 3.80 15.56
CA VAL A 400 -9.14 2.34 15.56
C VAL A 400 -8.61 1.71 16.86
N CYS A 401 -7.39 2.06 17.28
CA CYS A 401 -6.81 1.57 18.54
C CYS A 401 -7.68 1.96 19.74
N ILE A 402 -8.13 3.21 19.79
CA ILE A 402 -9.01 3.71 20.87
C ILE A 402 -10.36 3.00 20.82
N PHE A 403 -10.96 2.86 19.63
CA PHE A 403 -12.26 2.21 19.49
C PHE A 403 -12.22 0.74 19.94
N VAL A 404 -11.30 -0.06 19.43
CA VAL A 404 -11.23 -1.50 19.73
C VAL A 404 -10.60 -1.76 21.10
N GLY A 405 -9.60 -0.95 21.49
CA GLY A 405 -8.89 -1.12 22.74
C GLY A 405 -9.69 -0.69 23.97
N TRP A 406 -10.49 0.39 23.85
CA TRP A 406 -11.11 1.04 25.01
C TRP A 406 -12.64 1.06 24.94
N TYR A 407 -13.24 1.28 23.76
CA TYR A 407 -14.69 1.41 23.64
C TYR A 407 -15.38 0.07 23.38
N LEU A 408 -14.87 -0.75 22.46
CA LEU A 408 -15.48 -2.04 22.11
C LEU A 408 -15.31 -3.02 23.28
N LYS A 409 -16.38 -3.78 23.60
CA LYS A 409 -16.29 -4.78 24.66
C LYS A 409 -15.20 -5.79 24.35
N ARG A 410 -14.32 -6.05 25.32
CA ARG A 410 -13.20 -7.00 25.21
C ARG A 410 -13.65 -8.40 24.80
N SER A 411 -14.86 -8.82 25.22
CA SER A 411 -15.45 -10.10 24.82
C SER A 411 -15.64 -10.23 23.31
N VAL A 412 -15.99 -9.14 22.61
CA VAL A 412 -16.13 -9.13 21.14
C VAL A 412 -14.80 -9.42 20.45
N SER A 413 -13.74 -8.74 20.85
CA SER A 413 -12.40 -8.98 20.30
C SER A 413 -11.92 -10.40 20.60
N TYR A 414 -12.21 -10.93 21.79
CA TYR A 414 -11.87 -12.30 22.18
C TYR A 414 -12.65 -13.33 21.34
N GLU A 415 -13.95 -13.15 21.20
CA GLU A 415 -14.82 -14.03 20.41
C GLU A 415 -14.39 -14.07 18.94
N GLU A 416 -14.07 -12.89 18.35
CA GLU A 416 -13.60 -12.81 16.98
C GLU A 416 -12.23 -13.49 16.80
N LEU A 417 -11.26 -13.30 17.70
CA LEU A 417 -9.96 -13.95 17.64
C LEU A 417 -10.00 -15.45 17.84
N THR A 418 -10.90 -15.92 18.70
CA THR A 418 -11.07 -17.34 19.01
C THR A 418 -12.04 -18.05 18.07
N ASN A 419 -12.63 -17.36 17.09
CA ASN A 419 -13.70 -17.90 16.24
C ASN A 419 -14.84 -18.51 17.07
N GLY A 420 -15.33 -17.77 18.05
CA GLY A 420 -16.39 -18.23 18.98
C GLY A 420 -15.90 -19.30 19.95
N GLY A 421 -14.67 -19.21 20.44
CA GLY A 421 -14.09 -20.14 21.42
C GLY A 421 -13.47 -21.42 20.84
N LYS A 422 -13.47 -21.58 19.50
CA LYS A 422 -12.89 -22.78 18.83
C LYS A 422 -11.36 -22.76 18.78
N LEU A 423 -10.74 -21.60 18.96
CA LEU A 423 -9.29 -21.42 18.92
C LEU A 423 -8.79 -20.90 20.26
N LYS A 424 -7.57 -21.29 20.64
CA LYS A 424 -6.88 -20.71 21.80
C LYS A 424 -6.29 -19.34 21.40
N ALA A 425 -6.51 -18.32 22.22
CA ALA A 425 -5.92 -16.99 22.06
C ALA A 425 -4.93 -16.71 23.20
N GLY A 426 -3.84 -17.49 23.29
CA GLY A 426 -2.85 -17.37 24.36
C GLY A 426 -2.19 -15.99 24.47
N LEU A 427 -2.06 -15.28 23.35
CA LEU A 427 -1.49 -13.94 23.30
C LEU A 427 -2.54 -12.81 23.35
N PHE A 428 -3.80 -13.11 23.70
CA PHE A 428 -4.86 -12.11 23.72
C PHE A 428 -4.57 -10.93 24.65
N ASN A 429 -4.01 -11.17 25.83
CA ASN A 429 -3.67 -10.11 26.77
C ASN A 429 -2.55 -9.20 26.23
N LEU A 430 -1.54 -9.79 25.59
CA LEU A 430 -0.48 -9.06 24.91
C LEU A 430 -1.05 -8.21 23.77
N TYR A 431 -1.91 -8.80 22.93
CA TYR A 431 -2.60 -8.08 21.86
C TYR A 431 -3.34 -6.84 22.38
N ILE A 432 -4.15 -7.01 23.43
CA ILE A 432 -4.89 -5.87 24.02
C ILE A 432 -3.95 -4.84 24.64
N PHE A 433 -2.86 -5.27 25.28
CA PHE A 433 -1.86 -4.36 25.83
C PHE A 433 -1.18 -3.54 24.71
N LEU A 434 -0.72 -4.19 23.64
CA LEU A 434 -0.12 -3.50 22.50
C LEU A 434 -1.10 -2.51 21.87
N LEU A 435 -2.35 -2.92 21.65
CA LEU A 435 -3.38 -2.08 21.04
C LEU A 435 -3.78 -0.88 21.92
N ARG A 436 -3.80 -1.04 23.25
CA ARG A 436 -4.21 0.04 24.16
C ARG A 436 -3.11 1.05 24.43
N TYR A 437 -1.87 0.60 24.58
CA TYR A 437 -0.81 1.45 25.11
C TYR A 437 0.31 1.68 24.11
N VAL A 438 0.82 0.62 23.50
CA VAL A 438 2.02 0.71 22.65
C VAL A 438 1.68 1.36 21.30
N ALA A 439 0.64 0.86 20.61
CA ALA A 439 0.28 1.36 19.30
C ALA A 439 -0.17 2.84 19.31
N PRO A 440 -1.03 3.33 20.25
CA PRO A 440 -1.38 4.73 20.31
C PRO A 440 -0.19 5.65 20.55
N VAL A 441 0.72 5.28 21.47
CA VAL A 441 1.94 6.08 21.73
C VAL A 441 2.82 6.14 20.48
N ALA A 442 3.05 5.00 19.84
CA ALA A 442 3.84 4.94 18.61
C ALA A 442 3.23 5.78 17.48
N ILE A 443 1.90 5.71 17.28
CA ILE A 443 1.22 6.50 16.25
C ILE A 443 1.29 8.00 16.55
N ILE A 444 1.16 8.40 17.82
CA ILE A 444 1.32 9.81 18.23
C ILE A 444 2.73 10.31 17.92
N LEU A 445 3.77 9.50 18.21
CA LEU A 445 5.15 9.86 17.87
C LEU A 445 5.38 9.99 16.37
N ILE A 446 4.85 9.05 15.57
CA ILE A 446 4.87 9.15 14.10
C ILE A 446 4.19 10.45 13.66
N PHE A 447 3.00 10.72 14.18
CA PHE A 447 2.22 11.90 13.81
C PHE A 447 2.95 13.22 14.13
N ILE A 448 3.58 13.32 15.31
CA ILE A 448 4.35 14.51 15.73
C ILE A 448 5.57 14.69 14.82
N LYS A 449 6.30 13.61 14.48
CA LYS A 449 7.44 13.66 13.55
C LYS A 449 7.00 14.07 12.13
N GLU A 450 5.93 13.49 11.61
CA GLU A 450 5.45 13.79 10.25
C GLU A 450 4.96 15.24 10.11
N LEU A 451 4.55 15.86 11.22
CA LEU A 451 4.24 17.29 11.29
C LEU A 451 5.48 18.19 11.48
N GLY A 452 6.67 17.61 11.64
CA GLY A 452 7.92 18.34 11.85
C GLY A 452 8.03 19.03 13.20
N LEU A 453 7.39 18.47 14.24
CA LEU A 453 7.41 19.00 15.60
C LEU A 453 8.54 18.42 16.46
N ILE A 454 9.14 17.31 16.01
CA ILE A 454 10.36 16.67 16.55
C ILE A 454 11.24 16.16 15.43
#